data_b67897ae79bb2e1ddf915e1ef33cb408
#
_entry.id   b67897ae79bb2e1ddf915e1ef33cb408
#
_cell.length_a   1.000
_cell.length_b   1.000
_cell.length_c   1.000
_cell.angle_alpha   90.00
_cell.angle_beta   90.00
_cell.angle_gamma   90.00
#
_symmetry.space_group_name_H-M   'P 1'
#
loop_
_entity.id
_entity.type
_entity.pdbx_description
1 polymer ?
#
loop_
_entity_poly.entity_id
_entity_poly.type
_entity_poly.pdbx_seq_one_letter_code
_entity_poly.pdbx_strand_id
1 'polypeptide(L)'
;MKKECVAMLLAGGQGSRLYVLTGDMAKPAVPFGGKFRIIDFPLSNCTNSGIDTVGVLTQYRPLELNSYIGSGQPWELDRLNGGVHILPPYQSASGASWYKGTANAIYQNIGFVDLYDPEYVAVLSGDHIYKMDYSRMLQHHKDAGAACTISVMEVPWSETSRFGIMSVDENDRITAFAEKPKEPKSNLASMGIYIFTWQKLRAYLLADEADPTSDNDFGKNIIPAMLEAGEVMSAYRFEGYWKDVGTLDSLWDANMDMLAPGSGLNLLDKKWPIYSRTPSCPPAFLGPHADVGNSAVAKGCGILGEVKNSVLSYNTQVGQGASVCYSVVMPGAVIEEGAVVQYAIIGERCRVGRGAQVGTPPETAKNPDDWSIAVLGPDTVIAPGEVVPAKALLDRHHGEVEA
;
A
#
# COMPACT_ATOMS: atom_id res chain seq x y z
N MET A 1 19.34 -23.28 3.89
CA MET A 1 18.68 -23.64 5.20
C MET A 1 17.20 -23.73 4.92
N LYS A 2 16.58 -24.85 5.23
CA LYS A 2 15.16 -25.08 4.90
C LYS A 2 14.26 -24.14 5.72
N LYS A 3 13.32 -23.47 5.05
CA LYS A 3 12.27 -22.65 5.64
C LYS A 3 10.91 -23.31 5.39
N GLU A 4 9.96 -23.14 6.28
CA GLU A 4 8.61 -23.64 6.04
C GLU A 4 7.91 -22.79 4.99
N CYS A 5 7.96 -21.46 5.15
CA CYS A 5 7.35 -20.50 4.24
C CYS A 5 8.32 -19.35 3.95
N VAL A 6 8.36 -18.93 2.69
CA VAL A 6 9.06 -17.71 2.22
C VAL A 6 8.02 -16.74 1.69
N ALA A 7 8.15 -15.46 2.00
CA ALA A 7 7.28 -14.43 1.43
C ALA A 7 7.91 -13.78 0.20
N MET A 8 7.10 -13.57 -0.84
CA MET A 8 7.44 -12.84 -2.06
C MET A 8 6.50 -11.64 -2.17
N LEU A 9 7.04 -10.45 -1.91
CA LEU A 9 6.27 -9.21 -1.80
C LEU A 9 6.36 -8.42 -3.11
N LEU A 10 5.25 -8.32 -3.81
CA LEU A 10 5.12 -7.58 -5.07
C LEU A 10 5.07 -6.07 -4.78
N ALA A 11 6.17 -5.38 -4.98
CA ALA A 11 6.35 -3.95 -4.70
C ALA A 11 6.78 -3.13 -5.93
N GLY A 12 6.60 -3.69 -7.14
CA GLY A 12 7.04 -3.11 -8.40
C GLY A 12 6.00 -2.25 -9.14
N GLY A 13 4.80 -2.09 -8.60
CA GLY A 13 3.70 -1.37 -9.26
C GLY A 13 3.98 0.12 -9.45
N GLN A 14 3.63 0.65 -10.63
CA GLN A 14 3.86 2.04 -11.02
C GLN A 14 3.03 3.06 -10.19
N GLY A 15 1.87 2.64 -9.66
CA GLY A 15 1.01 3.51 -8.84
C GLY A 15 0.41 4.69 -9.62
N SER A 16 0.21 4.56 -10.93
CA SER A 16 -0.23 5.64 -11.83
C SER A 16 -1.51 6.37 -11.38
N ARG A 17 -2.39 5.68 -10.64
CA ARG A 17 -3.64 6.26 -10.10
C ARG A 17 -3.45 7.14 -8.86
N LEU A 18 -2.24 7.22 -8.31
CA LEU A 18 -1.86 8.18 -7.27
C LEU A 18 -1.21 9.44 -7.86
N TYR A 19 -1.16 9.54 -9.19
CA TYR A 19 -0.76 10.71 -9.97
C TYR A 19 0.50 11.40 -9.40
N VAL A 20 0.35 12.65 -8.98
CA VAL A 20 1.44 13.53 -8.49
C VAL A 20 2.18 12.97 -7.27
N LEU A 21 1.57 12.08 -6.48
CA LEU A 21 2.22 11.49 -5.30
C LEU A 21 3.25 10.41 -5.66
N THR A 22 3.13 9.77 -6.83
CA THR A 22 3.99 8.67 -7.26
C THR A 22 4.88 9.02 -8.46
N GLY A 23 5.00 10.30 -8.79
CA GLY A 23 5.86 10.77 -9.88
C GLY A 23 7.32 10.31 -9.72
N ASP A 24 7.86 10.41 -8.52
CA ASP A 24 9.26 10.10 -8.22
C ASP A 24 9.45 8.90 -7.25
N MET A 25 8.38 8.31 -6.73
CA MET A 25 8.46 7.16 -5.82
C MET A 25 7.52 6.02 -6.19
N ALA A 26 7.86 4.80 -5.78
CA ALA A 26 6.99 3.64 -5.91
C ALA A 26 5.81 3.72 -4.92
N LYS A 27 4.62 3.22 -5.32
CA LYS A 27 3.41 3.23 -4.47
C LYS A 27 3.64 2.67 -3.05
N PRO A 28 4.37 1.55 -2.84
CA PRO A 28 4.64 1.04 -1.50
C PRO A 28 5.43 1.98 -0.58
N ALA A 29 6.13 2.97 -1.16
CA ALA A 29 6.90 3.96 -0.41
C ALA A 29 6.06 5.17 0.04
N VAL A 30 4.82 5.31 -0.41
CA VAL A 30 3.95 6.44 -0.05
C VAL A 30 3.69 6.49 1.46
N PRO A 31 3.83 7.66 2.10
CA PRO A 31 3.55 7.84 3.53
C PRO A 31 2.08 7.59 3.88
N PHE A 32 1.87 6.98 5.06
CA PHE A 32 0.56 6.67 5.61
C PHE A 32 0.52 6.85 7.12
N GLY A 33 -0.63 7.31 7.64
CA GLY A 33 -0.91 7.33 9.08
C GLY A 33 0.07 8.18 9.91
N GLY A 34 0.72 9.17 9.31
CA GLY A 34 1.66 10.07 9.96
C GLY A 34 3.03 9.47 10.28
N LYS A 35 3.13 8.16 10.40
CA LYS A 35 4.35 7.46 10.84
C LYS A 35 4.85 6.43 9.82
N PHE A 36 3.96 5.78 9.09
CA PHE A 36 4.23 4.59 8.30
C PHE A 36 4.42 4.93 6.82
N ARG A 37 4.90 3.93 6.06
CA ARG A 37 4.73 3.81 4.62
C ARG A 37 3.87 2.57 4.34
N ILE A 38 3.25 2.48 3.18
CA ILE A 38 2.36 1.37 2.84
C ILE A 38 3.08 0.01 2.99
N ILE A 39 4.35 -0.07 2.60
CA ILE A 39 5.19 -1.30 2.70
C ILE A 39 5.36 -1.81 4.14
N ASP A 40 5.20 -0.96 5.15
CA ASP A 40 5.38 -1.35 6.56
C ASP A 40 4.36 -2.40 6.99
N PHE A 41 3.16 -2.38 6.40
CA PHE A 41 2.08 -3.30 6.74
C PHE A 41 2.42 -4.74 6.36
N PRO A 42 2.70 -5.09 5.09
CA PRO A 42 3.03 -6.45 4.74
C PRO A 42 4.35 -6.94 5.36
N LEU A 43 5.37 -6.09 5.52
CA LEU A 43 6.61 -6.46 6.21
C LEU A 43 6.35 -6.77 7.69
N SER A 44 5.57 -5.95 8.39
CA SER A 44 5.20 -6.19 9.78
C SER A 44 4.34 -7.44 9.94
N ASN A 45 3.40 -7.66 9.02
CA ASN A 45 2.59 -8.87 9.02
C ASN A 45 3.46 -10.13 8.83
N CYS A 46 4.49 -10.10 7.97
CA CYS A 46 5.45 -11.20 7.84
C CYS A 46 6.12 -11.51 9.18
N THR A 47 6.72 -10.50 9.80
CA THR A 47 7.43 -10.65 11.09
C THR A 47 6.50 -11.15 12.19
N ASN A 48 5.33 -10.54 12.34
CA ASN A 48 4.35 -10.93 13.35
C ASN A 48 3.80 -12.35 13.12
N SER A 49 3.80 -12.83 11.87
CA SER A 49 3.37 -14.19 11.50
C SER A 49 4.51 -15.22 11.55
N GLY A 50 5.73 -14.83 11.96
CA GLY A 50 6.88 -15.71 12.02
C GLY A 50 7.54 -16.02 10.66
N ILE A 51 7.17 -15.31 9.58
CA ILE A 51 7.84 -15.39 8.28
C ILE A 51 9.05 -14.47 8.30
N ASP A 52 10.22 -15.04 8.39
CA ASP A 52 11.48 -14.32 8.58
C ASP A 52 12.32 -14.18 7.31
N THR A 53 11.82 -14.62 6.16
CA THR A 53 12.51 -14.57 4.87
C THR A 53 11.57 -13.95 3.83
N VAL A 54 11.91 -12.76 3.36
CA VAL A 54 11.06 -11.96 2.48
C VAL A 54 11.84 -11.46 1.28
N GLY A 55 11.44 -11.85 0.08
CA GLY A 55 11.89 -11.26 -1.18
C GLY A 55 10.98 -10.10 -1.59
N VAL A 56 11.51 -8.89 -1.69
CA VAL A 56 10.75 -7.70 -2.13
C VAL A 56 11.08 -7.42 -3.60
N LEU A 57 10.09 -7.63 -4.47
CA LEU A 57 10.24 -7.46 -5.91
C LEU A 57 9.97 -6.00 -6.29
N THR A 58 11.04 -5.26 -6.58
CA THR A 58 10.98 -3.84 -6.91
C THR A 58 11.28 -3.62 -8.38
N GLN A 59 10.64 -2.64 -9.02
CA GLN A 59 10.87 -2.34 -10.43
C GLN A 59 10.78 -0.84 -10.72
N TYR A 60 9.63 -0.23 -10.43
CA TYR A 60 9.39 1.18 -10.72
C TYR A 60 9.94 2.07 -9.60
N ARG A 61 10.71 3.13 -9.98
CA ARG A 61 11.28 4.12 -9.02
C ARG A 61 11.83 3.50 -7.72
N PRO A 62 12.77 2.54 -7.80
CA PRO A 62 13.11 1.70 -6.65
C PRO A 62 13.97 2.40 -5.60
N LEU A 63 14.62 3.52 -5.92
CA LEU A 63 15.67 4.13 -5.08
C LEU A 63 15.18 4.46 -3.67
N GLU A 64 14.04 5.15 -3.56
CA GLU A 64 13.50 5.56 -2.26
C GLU A 64 13.01 4.36 -1.46
N LEU A 65 12.26 3.45 -2.11
CA LEU A 65 11.77 2.22 -1.46
C LEU A 65 12.91 1.34 -0.98
N ASN A 66 13.92 1.11 -1.81
CA ASN A 66 15.09 0.28 -1.44
C ASN A 66 15.87 0.92 -0.29
N SER A 67 16.07 2.24 -0.33
CA SER A 67 16.74 2.98 0.75
C SER A 67 15.94 2.94 2.06
N TYR A 68 14.61 2.99 1.97
CA TYR A 68 13.73 2.90 3.12
C TYR A 68 13.78 1.51 3.78
N ILE A 69 13.68 0.44 2.99
CA ILE A 69 13.75 -0.93 3.50
C ILE A 69 15.14 -1.21 4.09
N GLY A 70 16.21 -0.83 3.37
CA GLY A 70 17.60 -1.05 3.80
C GLY A 70 17.86 -2.53 4.11
N SER A 71 18.41 -2.81 5.29
CA SER A 71 18.66 -4.18 5.79
C SER A 71 17.45 -4.88 6.40
N GLY A 72 16.31 -4.18 6.55
CA GLY A 72 15.11 -4.73 7.20
C GLY A 72 15.12 -4.64 8.74
N GLN A 73 16.10 -3.98 9.34
CA GLN A 73 16.24 -3.88 10.79
C GLN A 73 14.99 -3.33 11.50
N PRO A 74 14.26 -2.33 11.00
CA PRO A 74 13.04 -1.85 11.66
C PRO A 74 11.96 -2.92 11.84
N TRP A 75 11.91 -3.91 10.97
CA TRP A 75 10.94 -5.03 10.99
C TRP A 75 11.54 -6.33 11.55
N GLU A 76 12.75 -6.31 12.14
CA GLU A 76 13.48 -7.50 12.61
C GLU A 76 13.74 -8.53 11.49
N LEU A 77 13.91 -8.03 10.27
CA LEU A 77 14.20 -8.81 9.05
C LEU A 77 15.66 -8.67 8.58
N ASP A 78 16.58 -8.32 9.48
CA ASP A 78 18.04 -8.21 9.25
C ASP A 78 18.77 -9.48 9.71
N ARG A 79 18.22 -10.65 9.46
CA ARG A 79 18.71 -11.93 9.98
C ARG A 79 19.84 -12.50 9.15
N LEU A 80 20.78 -13.19 9.81
CA LEU A 80 21.90 -13.87 9.14
C LEU A 80 21.43 -14.96 8.16
N ASN A 81 20.36 -15.68 8.51
CA ASN A 81 19.74 -16.74 7.72
C ASN A 81 18.29 -16.40 7.42
N GLY A 82 18.03 -15.79 6.30
CA GLY A 82 16.73 -15.22 5.92
C GLY A 82 16.83 -13.71 5.85
N GLY A 83 15.82 -13.00 6.39
CA GLY A 83 15.74 -11.55 6.35
C GLY A 83 15.08 -11.03 5.09
N VAL A 84 15.10 -9.69 4.92
CA VAL A 84 14.57 -9.05 3.72
C VAL A 84 15.62 -8.94 2.63
N HIS A 85 15.24 -9.30 1.41
CA HIS A 85 16.05 -9.21 0.21
C HIS A 85 15.35 -8.38 -0.85
N ILE A 86 16.03 -7.37 -1.38
CA ILE A 86 15.51 -6.59 -2.50
C ILE A 86 15.85 -7.33 -3.80
N LEU A 87 14.83 -7.62 -4.58
CA LEU A 87 14.91 -8.38 -5.82
C LEU A 87 14.47 -7.49 -6.99
N PRO A 88 15.38 -6.71 -7.59
CA PRO A 88 15.08 -5.97 -8.81
C PRO A 88 15.17 -6.90 -10.03
N PRO A 89 14.55 -6.55 -11.17
CA PRO A 89 14.80 -7.22 -12.43
C PRO A 89 16.28 -7.11 -12.79
N TYR A 90 16.85 -8.14 -13.42
CA TYR A 90 18.27 -8.20 -13.74
C TYR A 90 18.51 -8.68 -15.16
N GLN A 91 19.71 -8.41 -15.67
CA GLN A 91 20.16 -8.91 -16.96
C GLN A 91 20.67 -10.35 -16.82
N SER A 92 20.03 -11.27 -17.53
CA SER A 92 20.50 -12.65 -17.68
C SER A 92 21.38 -12.81 -18.92
N ALA A 93 21.96 -13.99 -19.12
CA ALA A 93 22.70 -14.31 -20.34
C ALA A 93 21.83 -14.22 -21.62
N SER A 94 20.52 -14.34 -21.51
CA SER A 94 19.54 -14.21 -22.59
C SER A 94 19.08 -12.76 -22.83
N GLY A 95 19.54 -11.78 -22.05
CA GLY A 95 19.18 -10.36 -22.16
C GLY A 95 18.65 -9.76 -20.87
N ALA A 96 18.42 -8.44 -20.88
CA ALA A 96 17.76 -7.71 -19.81
C ALA A 96 16.24 -7.73 -20.05
N SER A 97 15.47 -8.10 -19.02
CA SER A 97 14.01 -7.98 -19.11
C SER A 97 13.44 -7.43 -17.82
N TRP A 98 12.60 -6.42 -17.96
CA TRP A 98 11.70 -5.97 -16.89
C TRP A 98 10.74 -7.10 -16.51
N TYR A 99 10.18 -7.06 -15.30
CA TYR A 99 9.08 -7.96 -14.96
C TYR A 99 7.89 -7.68 -15.89
N LYS A 100 7.49 -8.67 -16.68
CA LYS A 100 6.39 -8.55 -17.66
C LYS A 100 5.03 -8.48 -16.97
N GLY A 101 4.91 -9.14 -15.82
CA GLY A 101 3.70 -9.22 -15.00
C GLY A 101 4.02 -9.75 -13.61
N THR A 102 2.98 -9.93 -12.80
CA THR A 102 3.11 -10.35 -11.40
C THR A 102 3.66 -11.77 -11.27
N ALA A 103 3.27 -12.70 -12.15
CA ALA A 103 3.78 -14.07 -12.19
C ALA A 103 5.24 -14.13 -12.69
N ASN A 104 5.57 -13.34 -13.73
CA ASN A 104 6.94 -13.26 -14.23
C ASN A 104 7.92 -12.71 -13.19
N ALA A 105 7.48 -11.79 -12.32
CA ALA A 105 8.32 -11.31 -11.23
C ALA A 105 8.74 -12.43 -10.28
N ILE A 106 7.84 -13.35 -9.94
CA ILE A 106 8.17 -14.53 -9.13
C ILE A 106 9.02 -15.53 -9.94
N TYR A 107 8.66 -15.76 -11.21
CA TYR A 107 9.41 -16.66 -12.10
C TYR A 107 10.90 -16.27 -12.20
N GLN A 108 11.21 -15.01 -12.44
CA GLN A 108 12.61 -14.54 -12.52
C GLN A 108 13.37 -14.76 -11.22
N ASN A 109 12.69 -14.91 -10.09
CA ASN A 109 13.25 -15.10 -8.76
C ASN A 109 13.04 -16.51 -8.18
N ILE A 110 12.73 -17.51 -9.00
CA ILE A 110 12.62 -18.92 -8.57
C ILE A 110 13.89 -19.36 -7.82
N GLY A 111 15.07 -18.98 -8.33
CA GLY A 111 16.34 -19.31 -7.71
C GLY A 111 16.49 -18.78 -6.28
N PHE A 112 15.94 -17.59 -5.98
CA PHE A 112 15.91 -17.08 -4.62
C PHE A 112 15.05 -17.95 -3.70
N VAL A 113 13.88 -18.36 -4.15
CA VAL A 113 12.98 -19.20 -3.35
C VAL A 113 13.61 -20.59 -3.15
N ASP A 114 14.16 -21.18 -4.22
CA ASP A 114 14.80 -22.52 -4.20
C ASP A 114 16.00 -22.58 -3.23
N LEU A 115 16.70 -21.46 -2.94
CA LEU A 115 17.79 -21.40 -1.94
C LEU A 115 17.32 -21.81 -0.53
N TYR A 116 16.05 -21.57 -0.21
CA TYR A 116 15.49 -21.86 1.10
C TYR A 116 14.71 -23.18 1.15
N ASP A 117 14.52 -23.85 0.01
CA ASP A 117 13.76 -25.11 -0.13
C ASP A 117 12.46 -25.10 0.69
N PRO A 118 11.56 -24.09 0.52
CA PRO A 118 10.37 -23.99 1.31
C PRO A 118 9.31 -24.99 0.84
N GLU A 119 8.40 -25.33 1.74
CA GLU A 119 7.20 -26.10 1.38
C GLU A 119 6.13 -25.16 0.81
N TYR A 120 6.06 -23.94 1.34
CA TYR A 120 5.06 -22.93 0.98
C TYR A 120 5.70 -21.58 0.60
N VAL A 121 5.00 -20.84 -0.26
CA VAL A 121 5.34 -19.47 -0.61
C VAL A 121 4.12 -18.58 -0.43
N ALA A 122 4.28 -17.50 0.36
CA ALA A 122 3.30 -16.44 0.46
C ALA A 122 3.61 -15.37 -0.61
N VAL A 123 2.72 -15.15 -1.56
CA VAL A 123 2.78 -14.06 -2.54
C VAL A 123 1.88 -12.95 -2.05
N LEU A 124 2.47 -11.78 -1.80
CA LEU A 124 1.83 -10.67 -1.10
C LEU A 124 1.83 -9.41 -1.97
N SER A 125 0.71 -8.67 -1.96
CA SER A 125 0.68 -7.31 -2.51
C SER A 125 1.33 -6.32 -1.54
N GLY A 126 2.20 -5.45 -2.05
CA GLY A 126 2.93 -4.45 -1.26
C GLY A 126 2.24 -3.09 -1.16
N ASP A 127 0.95 -2.99 -1.53
CA ASP A 127 0.27 -1.72 -1.76
C ASP A 127 -1.09 -1.58 -1.06
N HIS A 128 -1.35 -2.40 -0.02
CA HIS A 128 -2.57 -2.39 0.77
C HIS A 128 -2.31 -2.06 2.25
N ILE A 129 -3.33 -1.52 2.92
CA ILE A 129 -3.34 -1.25 4.37
C ILE A 129 -4.20 -2.31 5.06
N TYR A 130 -3.57 -3.15 5.88
CA TYR A 130 -4.24 -4.23 6.62
C TYR A 130 -3.35 -4.81 7.72
N LYS A 131 -3.96 -5.51 8.67
CA LYS A 131 -3.26 -6.29 9.71
C LYS A 131 -3.72 -7.74 9.61
N MET A 132 -2.82 -8.67 9.29
CA MET A 132 -3.16 -10.05 9.01
C MET A 132 -2.12 -11.01 9.56
N ASP A 133 -2.59 -12.07 10.22
CA ASP A 133 -1.78 -13.19 10.64
C ASP A 133 -1.71 -14.25 9.52
N TYR A 134 -0.61 -14.25 8.79
CA TYR A 134 -0.39 -15.23 7.71
C TYR A 134 -0.20 -16.65 8.22
N SER A 135 0.17 -16.84 9.50
CA SER A 135 0.31 -18.19 10.07
C SER A 135 -1.04 -18.91 10.12
N ARG A 136 -2.13 -18.18 10.37
CA ARG A 136 -3.49 -18.73 10.33
C ARG A 136 -3.92 -19.12 8.91
N MET A 137 -3.59 -18.27 7.95
CA MET A 137 -3.86 -18.57 6.54
C MET A 137 -3.03 -19.77 6.07
N LEU A 138 -1.77 -19.89 6.51
CA LEU A 138 -0.91 -21.03 6.21
C LEU A 138 -1.45 -22.33 6.85
N GLN A 139 -1.95 -22.25 8.08
CA GLN A 139 -2.60 -23.42 8.69
C GLN A 139 -3.85 -23.86 7.94
N HIS A 140 -4.72 -22.90 7.54
CA HIS A 140 -5.87 -23.18 6.70
C HIS A 140 -5.47 -23.82 5.36
N HIS A 141 -4.39 -23.36 4.72
CA HIS A 141 -3.86 -23.93 3.49
C HIS A 141 -3.47 -25.40 3.66
N LYS A 142 -2.79 -25.73 4.77
CA LYS A 142 -2.41 -27.10 5.12
C LYS A 142 -3.63 -27.99 5.38
N ASP A 143 -4.58 -27.49 6.18
CA ASP A 143 -5.77 -28.23 6.55
C ASP A 143 -6.66 -28.54 5.34
N ALA A 144 -6.72 -27.63 4.37
CA ALA A 144 -7.43 -27.83 3.11
C ALA A 144 -6.67 -28.71 2.10
N GLY A 145 -5.39 -29.03 2.34
CA GLY A 145 -4.53 -29.72 1.38
C GLY A 145 -4.41 -28.97 0.05
N ALA A 146 -4.46 -27.65 0.09
CA ALA A 146 -4.59 -26.82 -1.09
C ALA A 146 -3.27 -26.69 -1.86
N ALA A 147 -3.37 -26.56 -3.19
CA ALA A 147 -2.25 -26.09 -4.03
C ALA A 147 -2.11 -24.57 -3.99
N CYS A 148 -3.24 -23.88 -3.83
CA CYS A 148 -3.33 -22.43 -3.67
C CYS A 148 -4.42 -22.07 -2.67
N THR A 149 -4.12 -21.16 -1.75
CA THR A 149 -5.12 -20.48 -0.91
C THR A 149 -5.10 -19.01 -1.21
N ILE A 150 -6.27 -18.41 -1.43
CA ILE A 150 -6.44 -16.99 -1.74
C ILE A 150 -7.15 -16.32 -0.56
N SER A 151 -6.56 -15.27 -0.01
CA SER A 151 -7.26 -14.43 0.97
C SER A 151 -8.34 -13.61 0.28
N VAL A 152 -9.54 -13.63 0.85
CA VAL A 152 -10.75 -13.04 0.27
C VAL A 152 -11.52 -12.21 1.28
N MET A 153 -12.22 -11.19 0.79
CA MET A 153 -13.12 -10.35 1.55
C MET A 153 -14.36 -10.01 0.72
N GLU A 154 -15.51 -9.88 1.36
CA GLU A 154 -16.70 -9.35 0.71
C GLU A 154 -16.56 -7.83 0.53
N VAL A 155 -16.77 -7.38 -0.72
CA VAL A 155 -16.76 -5.95 -1.07
C VAL A 155 -18.14 -5.51 -1.53
N PRO A 156 -18.45 -4.20 -1.49
CA PRO A 156 -19.65 -3.68 -2.11
C PRO A 156 -19.73 -4.07 -3.59
N TRP A 157 -20.92 -4.42 -4.07
CA TRP A 157 -21.11 -4.84 -5.47
C TRP A 157 -20.63 -3.79 -6.49
N SER A 158 -20.70 -2.51 -6.15
CA SER A 158 -20.19 -1.40 -6.97
C SER A 158 -18.68 -1.41 -7.17
N GLU A 159 -17.93 -2.09 -6.29
CA GLU A 159 -16.46 -2.13 -6.33
C GLU A 159 -15.90 -3.41 -6.96
N THR A 160 -16.74 -4.40 -7.23
CA THR A 160 -16.31 -5.72 -7.72
C THR A 160 -15.48 -5.66 -9.01
N SER A 161 -15.74 -4.69 -9.89
CA SER A 161 -15.00 -4.50 -11.14
C SER A 161 -13.53 -4.07 -10.94
N ARG A 162 -13.12 -3.78 -9.71
CA ARG A 162 -11.74 -3.40 -9.38
C ARG A 162 -10.87 -4.59 -9.04
N PHE A 163 -11.46 -5.74 -8.69
CA PHE A 163 -10.79 -6.89 -8.09
C PHE A 163 -10.99 -8.18 -8.88
N GLY A 164 -10.13 -9.16 -8.64
CA GLY A 164 -10.41 -10.54 -8.98
C GLY A 164 -11.53 -11.09 -8.09
N ILE A 165 -12.59 -11.60 -8.68
CA ILE A 165 -13.79 -12.07 -7.99
C ILE A 165 -13.86 -13.59 -8.04
N MET A 166 -14.16 -14.20 -6.88
CA MET A 166 -14.24 -15.65 -6.74
C MET A 166 -15.65 -16.12 -6.44
N SER A 167 -15.97 -17.33 -6.96
CA SER A 167 -17.08 -18.15 -6.49
C SER A 167 -16.54 -19.34 -5.72
N VAL A 168 -17.17 -19.68 -4.62
CA VAL A 168 -16.77 -20.80 -3.75
C VAL A 168 -17.94 -21.76 -3.51
N ASP A 169 -17.63 -22.99 -3.14
CA ASP A 169 -18.62 -23.96 -2.64
C ASP A 169 -18.82 -23.81 -1.11
N GLU A 170 -19.61 -24.74 -0.54
CA GLU A 170 -19.94 -24.76 0.90
C GLU A 170 -18.73 -24.99 1.82
N ASN A 171 -17.60 -25.44 1.28
CA ASN A 171 -16.35 -25.70 2.00
C ASN A 171 -15.27 -24.64 1.69
N ASP A 172 -15.67 -23.48 1.18
CA ASP A 172 -14.76 -22.43 0.71
C ASP A 172 -13.74 -22.88 -0.36
N ARG A 173 -14.04 -23.96 -1.09
CA ARG A 173 -13.27 -24.35 -2.26
C ARG A 173 -13.60 -23.42 -3.42
N ILE A 174 -12.59 -22.85 -4.06
CA ILE A 174 -12.76 -21.95 -5.19
C ILE A 174 -13.20 -22.76 -6.41
N THR A 175 -14.36 -22.40 -6.96
CA THR A 175 -14.98 -23.06 -8.13
C THR A 175 -14.87 -22.23 -9.40
N ALA A 176 -14.72 -20.90 -9.26
CA ALA A 176 -14.51 -20.00 -10.38
C ALA A 176 -13.76 -18.74 -9.94
N PHE A 177 -13.01 -18.15 -10.87
CA PHE A 177 -12.29 -16.89 -10.72
C PHE A 177 -12.51 -16.02 -11.96
N ALA A 178 -12.72 -14.73 -11.77
CA ALA A 178 -12.85 -13.76 -12.85
C ALA A 178 -12.08 -12.49 -12.49
N GLU A 179 -11.07 -12.12 -13.30
CA GLU A 179 -10.30 -10.91 -13.11
C GLU A 179 -11.09 -9.68 -13.58
N LYS A 180 -11.41 -8.78 -12.67
CA LYS A 180 -12.12 -7.51 -12.91
C LYS A 180 -13.35 -7.65 -13.80
N PRO A 181 -14.31 -8.51 -13.43
CA PRO A 181 -15.46 -8.81 -14.28
C PRO A 181 -16.40 -7.61 -14.42
N LYS A 182 -16.95 -7.44 -15.62
CA LYS A 182 -18.02 -6.44 -15.85
C LYS A 182 -19.34 -6.87 -15.22
N GLU A 183 -19.60 -8.16 -15.20
CA GLU A 183 -20.80 -8.78 -14.62
C GLU A 183 -20.36 -9.82 -13.57
N PRO A 184 -20.15 -9.41 -12.32
CA PRO A 184 -19.67 -10.31 -11.28
C PRO A 184 -20.78 -11.29 -10.84
N LYS A 185 -20.39 -12.56 -10.63
CA LYS A 185 -21.29 -13.58 -10.08
C LYS A 185 -21.25 -13.66 -8.56
N SER A 186 -20.31 -12.95 -7.93
CA SER A 186 -20.07 -12.90 -6.48
C SER A 186 -19.48 -11.55 -6.14
N ASN A 187 -19.50 -11.17 -4.87
CA ASN A 187 -18.78 -10.01 -4.33
C ASN A 187 -17.59 -10.41 -3.47
N LEU A 188 -17.13 -11.66 -3.56
CA LEU A 188 -15.98 -12.18 -2.83
C LEU A 188 -14.71 -11.82 -3.59
N ALA A 189 -14.03 -10.77 -3.15
CA ALA A 189 -12.88 -10.19 -3.82
C ALA A 189 -11.55 -10.78 -3.30
N SER A 190 -10.61 -11.01 -4.21
CA SER A 190 -9.23 -11.32 -3.89
C SER A 190 -8.54 -10.11 -3.26
N MET A 191 -7.88 -10.33 -2.14
CA MET A 191 -7.02 -9.32 -1.51
C MET A 191 -5.62 -9.23 -2.14
N GLY A 192 -5.31 -10.04 -3.17
CA GLY A 192 -3.95 -10.10 -3.73
C GLY A 192 -2.93 -10.72 -2.77
N ILE A 193 -3.40 -11.58 -1.87
CA ILE A 193 -2.61 -12.30 -0.88
C ILE A 193 -2.85 -13.79 -1.10
N TYR A 194 -1.79 -14.51 -1.40
CA TYR A 194 -1.85 -15.91 -1.77
C TYR A 194 -0.86 -16.74 -0.96
N ILE A 195 -1.22 -17.98 -0.63
CA ILE A 195 -0.28 -19.01 -0.19
C ILE A 195 -0.33 -20.16 -1.19
N PHE A 196 0.83 -20.54 -1.69
CA PHE A 196 0.97 -21.65 -2.63
C PHE A 196 1.84 -22.75 -2.04
N THR A 197 1.54 -23.99 -2.35
CA THR A 197 2.49 -25.09 -2.26
C THR A 197 3.59 -24.84 -3.31
N TRP A 198 4.84 -24.64 -2.87
CA TRP A 198 5.92 -24.13 -3.75
C TRP A 198 6.13 -24.95 -5.00
N GLN A 199 6.20 -26.28 -4.88
CA GLN A 199 6.46 -27.14 -6.04
C GLN A 199 5.35 -27.04 -7.10
N LYS A 200 4.10 -26.82 -6.68
CA LYS A 200 2.99 -26.56 -7.58
C LYS A 200 3.14 -25.22 -8.29
N LEU A 201 3.29 -24.15 -7.53
CA LEU A 201 3.47 -22.81 -8.12
C LEU A 201 4.66 -22.78 -9.09
N ARG A 202 5.80 -23.36 -8.70
CA ARG A 202 7.00 -23.43 -9.53
C ARG A 202 6.74 -24.07 -10.90
N ALA A 203 5.97 -25.16 -10.95
CA ALA A 203 5.61 -25.83 -12.20
C ALA A 203 4.76 -24.92 -13.09
N TYR A 204 3.75 -24.25 -12.54
CA TYR A 204 2.90 -23.32 -13.28
C TYR A 204 3.66 -22.10 -13.78
N LEU A 205 4.58 -21.53 -12.98
CA LEU A 205 5.42 -20.40 -13.42
C LEU A 205 6.33 -20.76 -14.60
N LEU A 206 6.90 -21.96 -14.60
CA LEU A 206 7.73 -22.46 -15.72
C LEU A 206 6.89 -22.68 -16.99
N ALA A 207 5.68 -23.21 -16.85
CA ALA A 207 4.77 -23.41 -17.96
C ALA A 207 4.27 -22.08 -18.54
N ASP A 208 3.92 -21.13 -17.67
CA ASP A 208 3.44 -19.80 -18.04
C ASP A 208 4.48 -18.97 -18.82
N GLU A 209 5.75 -18.97 -18.37
CA GLU A 209 6.83 -18.30 -19.10
C GLU A 209 7.14 -18.92 -20.46
N ALA A 210 6.86 -20.23 -20.62
CA ALA A 210 7.03 -20.92 -21.90
C ALA A 210 5.91 -20.59 -22.91
N ASP A 211 4.79 -20.04 -22.46
CA ASP A 211 3.67 -19.60 -23.32
C ASP A 211 3.88 -18.15 -23.78
N PRO A 212 4.18 -17.92 -25.08
CA PRO A 212 4.38 -16.56 -25.61
C PRO A 212 3.10 -15.72 -25.63
N THR A 213 1.92 -16.29 -25.40
CA THR A 213 0.62 -15.61 -25.38
C THR A 213 0.21 -15.20 -23.97
N SER A 214 0.94 -15.63 -22.94
CA SER A 214 0.65 -15.28 -21.57
C SER A 214 0.91 -13.80 -21.25
N ASP A 215 0.01 -13.19 -20.46
CA ASP A 215 0.22 -11.89 -19.82
C ASP A 215 1.19 -11.97 -18.63
N ASN A 216 1.64 -13.16 -18.25
CA ASN A 216 2.48 -13.45 -17.08
C ASN A 216 1.90 -12.90 -15.76
N ASP A 217 0.60 -13.02 -15.57
CA ASP A 217 -0.14 -12.47 -14.45
C ASP A 217 -0.85 -13.55 -13.62
N PHE A 218 -0.87 -13.40 -12.28
CA PHE A 218 -1.53 -14.38 -11.42
C PHE A 218 -3.02 -14.50 -11.71
N GLY A 219 -3.73 -13.37 -11.82
CA GLY A 219 -5.18 -13.36 -12.02
C GLY A 219 -5.61 -13.81 -13.40
N LYS A 220 -4.82 -13.48 -14.43
CA LYS A 220 -5.17 -13.80 -15.83
C LYS A 220 -4.69 -15.18 -16.28
N ASN A 221 -3.58 -15.66 -15.73
CA ASN A 221 -2.91 -16.87 -16.24
C ASN A 221 -2.78 -17.96 -15.17
N ILE A 222 -2.08 -17.74 -14.08
CA ILE A 222 -1.73 -18.79 -13.11
C ILE A 222 -2.98 -19.36 -12.41
N ILE A 223 -3.83 -18.50 -11.84
CA ILE A 223 -5.03 -18.93 -11.11
C ILE A 223 -6.02 -19.66 -12.03
N PRO A 224 -6.36 -19.14 -13.23
CA PRO A 224 -7.19 -19.85 -14.18
C PRO A 224 -6.61 -21.21 -14.60
N ALA A 225 -5.30 -21.30 -14.90
CA ALA A 225 -4.65 -22.54 -15.28
C ALA A 225 -4.69 -23.60 -14.17
N MET A 226 -4.50 -23.20 -12.90
CA MET A 226 -4.63 -24.09 -11.75
C MET A 226 -6.06 -24.59 -11.57
N LEU A 227 -7.07 -23.72 -11.77
CA LEU A 227 -8.48 -24.11 -11.70
C LEU A 227 -8.85 -25.10 -12.82
N GLU A 228 -8.43 -24.85 -14.06
CA GLU A 228 -8.67 -25.70 -15.22
C GLU A 228 -8.02 -27.08 -15.06
N ALA A 229 -6.83 -27.12 -14.45
CA ALA A 229 -6.15 -28.37 -14.13
C ALA A 229 -6.80 -29.14 -12.95
N GLY A 230 -7.83 -28.58 -12.29
CA GLY A 230 -8.53 -29.22 -11.18
C GLY A 230 -7.76 -29.22 -9.86
N GLU A 231 -6.75 -28.35 -9.71
CA GLU A 231 -6.02 -28.22 -8.45
C GLU A 231 -6.95 -27.82 -7.29
N VAL A 232 -6.65 -28.28 -6.08
CA VAL A 232 -7.40 -27.88 -4.89
C VAL A 232 -7.04 -26.43 -4.56
N MET A 233 -8.01 -25.53 -4.69
CA MET A 233 -7.85 -24.13 -4.36
C MET A 233 -8.87 -23.73 -3.30
N SER A 234 -8.42 -23.02 -2.25
CA SER A 234 -9.26 -22.64 -1.11
C SER A 234 -9.30 -21.12 -0.92
N ALA A 235 -10.46 -20.62 -0.52
CA ALA A 235 -10.63 -19.23 -0.11
C ALA A 235 -10.45 -19.12 1.42
N TYR A 236 -9.56 -18.20 1.84
CA TYR A 236 -9.42 -17.84 3.25
C TYR A 236 -10.17 -16.55 3.50
N ARG A 237 -11.32 -16.63 4.20
CA ARG A 237 -12.13 -15.47 4.53
C ARG A 237 -11.42 -14.62 5.59
N PHE A 238 -10.95 -13.46 5.18
CA PHE A 238 -10.30 -12.52 6.08
C PHE A 238 -11.34 -11.67 6.81
N GLU A 239 -11.17 -11.60 8.13
CA GLU A 239 -11.93 -10.72 9.00
C GLU A 239 -11.02 -9.63 9.56
N GLY A 240 -11.29 -8.39 9.26
CA GLY A 240 -10.50 -7.25 9.71
C GLY A 240 -10.51 -6.08 8.74
N TYR A 241 -9.77 -5.03 9.08
CA TYR A 241 -9.61 -3.90 8.20
C TYR A 241 -8.67 -4.24 7.03
N TRP A 242 -9.14 -3.98 5.83
CA TRP A 242 -8.35 -4.04 4.60
C TRP A 242 -8.80 -2.93 3.63
N LYS A 243 -7.85 -2.23 3.04
CA LYS A 243 -8.12 -1.19 2.04
C LYS A 243 -7.01 -1.16 0.98
N ASP A 244 -7.42 -1.28 -0.28
CA ASP A 244 -6.56 -0.96 -1.43
C ASP A 244 -6.48 0.57 -1.53
N VAL A 245 -5.31 1.12 -1.21
CA VAL A 245 -5.04 2.55 -1.30
C VAL A 245 -4.48 2.92 -2.69
N GLY A 246 -5.09 2.40 -3.73
CA GLY A 246 -4.69 2.57 -5.12
C GLY A 246 -5.14 3.85 -5.79
N THR A 247 -6.00 4.65 -5.16
CA THR A 247 -6.47 5.96 -5.64
C THR A 247 -6.24 7.02 -4.57
N LEU A 248 -6.25 8.30 -4.96
CA LEU A 248 -6.07 9.42 -4.03
C LEU A 248 -7.15 9.43 -2.96
N ASP A 249 -8.41 9.24 -3.37
CA ASP A 249 -9.55 9.20 -2.44
C ASP A 249 -9.42 8.03 -1.46
N SER A 250 -9.08 6.82 -1.94
CA SER A 250 -8.91 5.65 -1.05
C SER A 250 -7.73 5.81 -0.08
N LEU A 251 -6.66 6.50 -0.50
CA LEU A 251 -5.54 6.83 0.38
C LEU A 251 -5.95 7.85 1.46
N TRP A 252 -6.69 8.89 1.08
CA TRP A 252 -7.21 9.87 2.00
C TRP A 252 -8.19 9.23 2.99
N ASP A 253 -9.17 8.48 2.49
CA ASP A 253 -10.16 7.76 3.30
C ASP A 253 -9.48 6.83 4.32
N ALA A 254 -8.46 6.05 3.90
CA ALA A 254 -7.76 5.14 4.81
C ALA A 254 -7.05 5.90 5.95
N ASN A 255 -6.55 7.11 5.70
CA ASN A 255 -6.00 7.97 6.75
C ASN A 255 -7.10 8.52 7.67
N MET A 256 -8.26 8.86 7.14
CA MET A 256 -9.42 9.28 7.94
C MET A 256 -9.99 8.12 8.75
N ASP A 257 -10.04 6.91 8.21
CA ASP A 257 -10.46 5.69 8.91
C ASP A 257 -9.63 5.45 10.19
N MET A 258 -8.32 5.79 10.15
CA MET A 258 -7.46 5.69 11.33
C MET A 258 -7.93 6.59 12.49
N LEU A 259 -8.59 7.71 12.19
CA LEU A 259 -9.10 8.67 13.18
C LEU A 259 -10.55 8.37 13.59
N ALA A 260 -11.25 7.53 12.82
CA ALA A 260 -12.67 7.24 13.03
C ALA A 260 -12.86 6.11 14.05
N PRO A 261 -13.60 6.33 15.15
CA PRO A 261 -13.95 5.26 16.08
C PRO A 261 -14.72 4.15 15.36
N GLY A 262 -14.29 2.90 15.57
CA GLY A 262 -14.99 1.73 15.01
C GLY A 262 -14.66 1.38 13.56
N SER A 263 -13.72 2.05 12.90
CA SER A 263 -13.26 1.71 11.54
C SER A 263 -12.59 0.32 11.42
N GLY A 264 -12.15 -0.25 12.54
CA GLY A 264 -11.39 -1.49 12.58
C GLY A 264 -9.88 -1.31 12.39
N LEU A 265 -9.40 -0.15 11.93
CA LEU A 265 -7.97 0.15 11.81
C LEU A 265 -7.38 0.65 13.15
N ASN A 266 -6.91 -0.29 13.97
CA ASN A 266 -6.24 0.05 15.22
C ASN A 266 -4.71 -0.06 15.09
N LEU A 267 -4.03 1.07 14.91
CA LEU A 267 -2.56 1.15 14.83
C LEU A 267 -1.88 1.27 16.21
N LEU A 268 -2.66 1.42 17.28
CA LEU A 268 -2.16 1.45 18.66
C LEU A 268 -2.14 0.06 19.31
N ASP A 269 -2.59 -0.97 18.62
CA ASP A 269 -2.62 -2.34 19.11
C ASP A 269 -1.21 -2.89 19.35
N LYS A 270 -0.88 -3.12 20.61
CA LYS A 270 0.43 -3.65 21.03
C LYS A 270 0.59 -5.15 20.77
N LYS A 271 -0.49 -5.89 20.53
CA LYS A 271 -0.43 -7.33 20.25
C LYS A 271 -0.05 -7.62 18.80
N TRP A 272 -0.36 -6.66 17.89
CA TRP A 272 0.00 -6.74 16.48
C TRP A 272 0.56 -5.38 16.01
N PRO A 273 1.79 -5.03 16.45
CA PRO A 273 2.39 -3.76 16.10
C PRO A 273 2.73 -3.69 14.60
N ILE A 274 2.55 -2.51 14.02
CA ILE A 274 3.12 -2.20 12.70
C ILE A 274 4.46 -1.49 12.96
N TYR A 275 5.54 -2.15 12.54
CA TYR A 275 6.90 -1.62 12.60
C TYR A 275 7.13 -0.63 11.47
N SER A 276 8.04 0.30 11.65
CA SER A 276 8.40 1.24 10.61
C SER A 276 9.79 1.85 10.86
N ARG A 277 10.44 2.27 9.81
CA ARG A 277 11.67 3.06 9.92
C ARG A 277 11.33 4.45 10.42
N THR A 278 11.60 4.71 11.69
CA THR A 278 11.30 5.99 12.34
C THR A 278 12.50 6.93 12.22
N PRO A 279 12.38 8.12 11.63
CA PRO A 279 13.44 9.12 11.62
C PRO A 279 13.73 9.62 13.05
N SER A 280 14.96 10.08 13.29
CA SER A 280 15.32 10.74 14.53
C SER A 280 14.71 12.15 14.52
N CYS A 281 13.66 12.35 15.27
CA CYS A 281 12.94 13.62 15.40
C CYS A 281 12.72 13.95 16.87
N PRO A 282 12.72 15.26 17.25
CA PRO A 282 12.30 15.68 18.58
C PRO A 282 10.82 15.33 18.81
N PRO A 283 10.31 15.41 20.05
CA PRO A 283 8.88 15.36 20.31
C PRO A 283 8.11 16.41 19.50
N ALA A 284 6.82 16.16 19.24
CA ALA A 284 5.95 17.19 18.69
C ALA A 284 5.80 18.35 19.69
N PHE A 285 5.83 19.58 19.18
CA PHE A 285 5.64 20.80 19.97
C PHE A 285 4.28 21.41 19.66
N LEU A 286 3.47 21.61 20.68
CA LEU A 286 2.20 22.32 20.59
C LEU A 286 2.37 23.68 21.25
N GLY A 287 2.23 24.76 20.49
CA GLY A 287 2.34 26.11 20.99
C GLY A 287 1.16 26.53 21.87
N PRO A 288 1.25 27.68 22.54
CA PRO A 288 0.23 28.12 23.53
C PRO A 288 -1.17 28.38 22.91
N HIS A 289 -1.24 28.57 21.61
CA HIS A 289 -2.50 28.81 20.88
C HIS A 289 -2.85 27.66 19.93
N ALA A 290 -2.16 26.52 20.05
CA ALA A 290 -2.47 25.34 19.23
C ALA A 290 -3.81 24.74 19.68
N ASP A 291 -4.69 24.48 18.71
CA ASP A 291 -5.96 23.79 18.94
C ASP A 291 -5.98 22.48 18.14
N VAL A 292 -5.71 21.36 18.80
CA VAL A 292 -5.61 20.04 18.16
C VAL A 292 -6.74 19.15 18.64
N GLY A 293 -7.56 18.65 17.70
CA GLY A 293 -8.67 17.75 18.00
C GLY A 293 -8.80 16.61 17.00
N ASN A 294 -9.08 15.39 17.49
CA ASN A 294 -9.24 14.16 16.71
C ASN A 294 -8.20 14.00 15.57
N SER A 295 -6.91 14.14 15.89
CA SER A 295 -5.85 14.18 14.89
C SER A 295 -4.65 13.33 15.30
N ALA A 296 -3.95 12.77 14.35
CA ALA A 296 -2.68 12.10 14.57
C ALA A 296 -1.53 13.04 14.23
N VAL A 297 -0.66 13.31 15.20
CA VAL A 297 0.49 14.23 15.05
C VAL A 297 1.77 13.46 15.34
N ALA A 298 2.63 13.33 14.33
CA ALA A 298 3.90 12.62 14.45
C ALA A 298 4.99 13.46 15.14
N LYS A 299 6.12 12.81 15.44
CA LYS A 299 7.30 13.46 16.04
C LYS A 299 7.86 14.55 15.12
N GLY A 300 8.48 15.58 15.70
CA GLY A 300 9.08 16.69 14.98
C GLY A 300 8.09 17.75 14.50
N CYS A 301 6.78 17.53 14.63
CA CYS A 301 5.78 18.52 14.26
C CYS A 301 5.82 19.74 15.19
N GLY A 302 5.68 20.95 14.61
CA GLY A 302 5.48 22.21 15.32
C GLY A 302 4.10 22.76 15.00
N ILE A 303 3.19 22.80 15.98
CA ILE A 303 1.81 23.23 15.78
C ILE A 303 1.58 24.54 16.54
N LEU A 304 1.33 25.63 15.82
CA LEU A 304 1.01 26.96 16.37
C LEU A 304 -0.41 27.39 16.01
N GLY A 305 -1.11 26.63 15.16
CA GLY A 305 -2.45 26.89 14.66
C GLY A 305 -3.45 25.79 15.04
N GLU A 306 -4.49 25.65 14.24
CA GLU A 306 -5.56 24.67 14.41
C GLU A 306 -5.30 23.41 13.56
N VAL A 307 -5.56 22.22 14.15
CA VAL A 307 -5.49 20.93 13.46
C VAL A 307 -6.67 20.07 13.91
N LYS A 308 -7.59 19.76 12.99
CA LYS A 308 -8.80 18.97 13.28
C LYS A 308 -8.97 17.84 12.28
N ASN A 309 -9.33 16.66 12.78
CA ASN A 309 -9.61 15.48 11.94
C ASN A 309 -8.53 15.24 10.86
N SER A 310 -7.26 15.39 11.23
CA SER A 310 -6.15 15.40 10.27
C SER A 310 -4.99 14.51 10.70
N VAL A 311 -4.19 14.09 9.72
CA VAL A 311 -3.01 13.26 9.93
C VAL A 311 -1.77 14.05 9.51
N LEU A 312 -0.90 14.36 10.47
CA LEU A 312 0.33 15.09 10.25
C LEU A 312 1.54 14.17 10.42
N SER A 313 2.33 14.05 9.38
CA SER A 313 3.54 13.22 9.36
C SER A 313 4.74 13.97 9.97
N TYR A 314 5.88 13.27 10.05
CA TYR A 314 7.11 13.79 10.67
C TYR A 314 7.53 15.18 10.18
N ASN A 315 7.97 16.02 11.12
CA ASN A 315 8.55 17.35 10.86
C ASN A 315 7.59 18.32 10.13
N THR A 316 6.28 18.08 10.17
CA THR A 316 5.29 19.03 9.64
C THR A 316 5.22 20.27 10.53
N GLN A 317 5.11 21.46 9.91
CA GLN A 317 4.97 22.74 10.61
C GLN A 317 3.62 23.37 10.26
N VAL A 318 2.87 23.80 11.27
CA VAL A 318 1.61 24.55 11.13
C VAL A 318 1.78 25.90 11.83
N GLY A 319 1.78 26.96 11.04
CA GLY A 319 2.02 28.34 11.47
C GLY A 319 0.91 28.93 12.34
N GLN A 320 1.18 30.09 12.91
CA GLN A 320 0.20 30.81 13.74
C GLN A 320 -1.03 31.19 12.92
N GLY A 321 -2.23 30.94 13.46
CA GLY A 321 -3.50 31.23 12.78
C GLY A 321 -3.77 30.37 11.54
N ALA A 322 -2.90 29.44 11.20
CA ALA A 322 -3.18 28.46 10.14
C ALA A 322 -4.17 27.41 10.64
N SER A 323 -4.97 26.86 9.70
CA SER A 323 -5.96 25.81 10.00
C SER A 323 -5.79 24.63 9.04
N VAL A 324 -5.75 23.40 9.59
CA VAL A 324 -5.65 22.14 8.84
C VAL A 324 -6.80 21.24 9.27
N CYS A 325 -7.74 21.00 8.36
CA CYS A 325 -8.95 20.23 8.64
C CYS A 325 -9.15 19.11 7.62
N TYR A 326 -9.51 17.90 8.07
CA TYR A 326 -9.80 16.73 7.22
C TYR A 326 -8.70 16.50 6.16
N SER A 327 -7.44 16.63 6.56
CA SER A 327 -6.32 16.62 5.62
C SER A 327 -5.21 15.67 6.05
N VAL A 328 -4.46 15.19 5.07
CA VAL A 328 -3.26 14.39 5.26
C VAL A 328 -2.05 15.24 4.88
N VAL A 329 -1.18 15.52 5.84
CA VAL A 329 0.03 16.33 5.62
C VAL A 329 1.26 15.43 5.74
N MET A 330 1.96 15.25 4.64
CA MET A 330 3.09 14.33 4.52
C MET A 330 4.40 14.93 5.08
N PRO A 331 5.45 14.11 5.25
CA PRO A 331 6.67 14.52 5.96
C PRO A 331 7.30 15.83 5.47
N GLY A 332 7.67 16.69 6.41
CA GLY A 332 8.43 17.91 6.14
C GLY A 332 7.63 19.04 5.49
N ALA A 333 6.33 18.91 5.33
CA ALA A 333 5.50 19.97 4.77
C ALA A 333 5.34 21.14 5.76
N VAL A 334 5.25 22.35 5.23
CA VAL A 334 5.12 23.60 5.98
C VAL A 334 3.84 24.31 5.56
N ILE A 335 2.94 24.52 6.51
CA ILE A 335 1.72 25.33 6.35
C ILE A 335 1.98 26.65 7.06
N GLU A 336 2.16 27.74 6.30
CA GLU A 336 2.55 29.04 6.84
C GLU A 336 1.42 29.75 7.58
N GLU A 337 1.76 30.87 8.20
CA GLU A 337 0.85 31.69 9.00
C GLU A 337 -0.44 32.03 8.25
N GLY A 338 -1.59 31.80 8.88
CA GLY A 338 -2.91 32.11 8.35
C GLY A 338 -3.36 31.27 7.15
N ALA A 339 -2.58 30.30 6.70
CA ALA A 339 -2.97 29.42 5.59
C ALA A 339 -4.06 28.45 6.02
N VAL A 340 -4.94 28.08 5.08
CA VAL A 340 -6.07 27.17 5.30
C VAL A 340 -5.95 25.96 4.40
N VAL A 341 -5.91 24.76 4.98
CA VAL A 341 -5.84 23.47 4.27
C VAL A 341 -7.03 22.63 4.69
N GLN A 342 -7.87 22.27 3.73
CA GLN A 342 -9.10 21.53 4.00
C GLN A 342 -9.32 20.43 2.96
N TYR A 343 -9.65 19.21 3.42
CA TYR A 343 -9.93 18.08 2.54
C TYR A 343 -8.86 17.92 1.45
N ALA A 344 -7.61 17.79 1.89
CA ALA A 344 -6.47 17.76 0.99
C ALA A 344 -5.44 16.70 1.40
N ILE A 345 -4.63 16.28 0.42
CA ILE A 345 -3.36 15.59 0.66
C ILE A 345 -2.24 16.57 0.28
N ILE A 346 -1.42 16.93 1.27
CA ILE A 346 -0.24 17.76 1.08
C ILE A 346 0.99 16.87 1.03
N GLY A 347 1.66 16.78 -0.10
CA GLY A 347 2.81 15.93 -0.34
C GLY A 347 4.03 16.24 0.52
N GLU A 348 5.04 15.39 0.44
CA GLU A 348 6.30 15.58 1.19
C GLU A 348 6.96 16.92 0.85
N ARG A 349 7.47 17.65 1.86
CA ARG A 349 8.22 18.90 1.71
C ARG A 349 7.49 20.05 0.99
N CYS A 350 6.18 19.94 0.83
CA CYS A 350 5.37 21.03 0.29
C CYS A 350 5.43 22.27 1.18
N ARG A 351 5.23 23.42 0.56
CA ARG A 351 5.10 24.70 1.26
C ARG A 351 3.81 25.39 0.85
N VAL A 352 2.88 25.56 1.78
CA VAL A 352 1.66 26.34 1.60
C VAL A 352 1.89 27.72 2.15
N GLY A 353 1.97 28.72 1.28
CA GLY A 353 2.35 30.10 1.61
C GLY A 353 1.35 30.79 2.52
N ARG A 354 1.80 31.89 3.14
CA ARG A 354 1.03 32.70 4.10
C ARG A 354 -0.36 33.07 3.54
N GLY A 355 -1.41 32.75 4.27
CA GLY A 355 -2.81 33.07 3.90
C GLY A 355 -3.33 32.35 2.66
N ALA A 356 -2.59 31.39 2.10
CA ALA A 356 -3.05 30.58 0.98
C ALA A 356 -4.18 29.63 1.41
N GLN A 357 -5.00 29.19 0.47
CA GLN A 357 -6.11 28.27 0.70
C GLN A 357 -5.98 27.05 -0.19
N VAL A 358 -6.02 25.83 0.36
CA VAL A 358 -5.92 24.59 -0.37
C VAL A 358 -7.11 23.69 -0.05
N GLY A 359 -7.86 23.34 -1.09
CA GLY A 359 -9.07 22.52 -0.96
C GLY A 359 -10.25 23.27 -0.39
N THR A 360 -11.42 22.65 -0.46
CA THR A 360 -12.68 23.19 0.07
C THR A 360 -13.55 22.06 0.62
N PRO A 361 -14.41 22.33 1.62
CA PRO A 361 -15.35 21.34 2.13
C PRO A 361 -16.35 20.86 1.06
N PRO A 362 -16.81 19.59 1.15
CA PRO A 362 -17.74 19.03 0.16
C PRO A 362 -19.08 19.79 0.04
N GLU A 363 -19.52 20.41 1.12
CA GLU A 363 -20.77 21.18 1.15
C GLU A 363 -20.71 22.45 0.28
N THR A 364 -19.53 22.87 -0.14
CA THR A 364 -19.34 24.03 -1.04
C THR A 364 -19.59 23.69 -2.51
N ALA A 365 -19.58 22.41 -2.86
CA ALA A 365 -19.83 21.97 -4.22
C ALA A 365 -21.34 22.04 -4.57
N LYS A 366 -21.65 22.54 -5.75
CA LYS A 366 -23.04 22.59 -6.25
C LYS A 366 -23.58 21.19 -6.56
N ASN A 367 -22.70 20.28 -6.98
CA ASN A 367 -23.01 18.89 -7.24
C ASN A 367 -21.95 18.03 -6.52
N PRO A 368 -22.33 17.04 -5.69
CA PRO A 368 -21.39 16.15 -5.00
C PRO A 368 -20.40 15.45 -5.93
N ASP A 369 -20.83 15.08 -7.15
CA ASP A 369 -19.98 14.41 -8.15
C ASP A 369 -18.86 15.32 -8.71
N ASP A 370 -19.01 16.64 -8.51
CA ASP A 370 -18.02 17.63 -8.94
C ASP A 370 -16.96 17.94 -7.87
N TRP A 371 -17.08 17.32 -6.71
CA TRP A 371 -16.14 17.50 -5.60
C TRP A 371 -15.19 16.30 -5.46
N SER A 372 -13.96 16.57 -5.08
CA SER A 372 -12.97 15.63 -4.57
C SER A 372 -11.89 16.39 -3.80
N ILE A 373 -11.02 15.68 -3.12
CA ILE A 373 -9.90 16.27 -2.39
C ILE A 373 -8.93 17.01 -3.32
N ALA A 374 -8.26 18.06 -2.79
CA ALA A 374 -7.11 18.67 -3.45
C ALA A 374 -5.83 17.89 -3.12
N VAL A 375 -4.90 17.77 -4.07
CA VAL A 375 -3.65 17.04 -3.85
C VAL A 375 -2.46 17.83 -4.37
N LEU A 376 -1.49 18.07 -3.49
CA LEU A 376 -0.18 18.63 -3.83
C LEU A 376 0.84 17.47 -3.84
N GLY A 377 1.54 17.32 -4.96
CA GLY A 377 2.67 16.40 -5.07
C GLY A 377 3.88 16.84 -4.24
N PRO A 378 4.89 16.01 -4.05
CA PRO A 378 6.10 16.38 -3.29
C PRO A 378 6.76 17.65 -3.83
N ASP A 379 7.35 18.46 -2.91
CA ASP A 379 8.11 19.67 -3.22
C ASP A 379 7.30 20.79 -3.89
N THR A 380 5.95 20.71 -3.90
CA THR A 380 5.08 21.76 -4.44
C THR A 380 5.08 22.99 -3.53
N VAL A 381 5.15 24.17 -4.12
CA VAL A 381 5.10 25.47 -3.43
C VAL A 381 3.87 26.24 -3.89
N ILE A 382 3.00 26.59 -2.95
CA ILE A 382 1.84 27.45 -3.16
C ILE A 382 2.19 28.87 -2.69
N ALA A 383 1.97 29.87 -3.56
CA ALA A 383 2.30 31.25 -3.27
C ALA A 383 1.45 31.85 -2.12
N PRO A 384 1.93 32.88 -1.42
CA PRO A 384 1.12 33.57 -0.41
C PRO A 384 -0.20 34.09 -1.00
N GLY A 385 -1.31 33.80 -0.30
CA GLY A 385 -2.65 34.22 -0.70
C GLY A 385 -3.26 33.46 -1.89
N GLU A 386 -2.56 32.49 -2.46
CA GLU A 386 -3.05 31.68 -3.57
C GLU A 386 -4.20 30.77 -3.13
N VAL A 387 -5.14 30.52 -4.06
CA VAL A 387 -6.30 29.66 -3.83
C VAL A 387 -6.24 28.43 -4.75
N VAL A 388 -6.09 27.25 -4.16
CA VAL A 388 -6.10 25.94 -4.84
C VAL A 388 -7.49 25.30 -4.60
N PRO A 389 -8.30 25.12 -5.65
CA PRO A 389 -9.65 24.58 -5.49
C PRO A 389 -9.65 23.08 -5.17
N ALA A 390 -10.82 22.54 -4.80
CA ALA A 390 -11.07 21.11 -4.77
C ALA A 390 -10.75 20.46 -6.13
N LYS A 391 -10.44 19.15 -6.13
CA LYS A 391 -9.98 18.37 -7.31
C LYS A 391 -8.63 18.77 -7.92
N ALA A 392 -8.01 19.86 -7.48
CA ALA A 392 -6.71 20.26 -8.03
C ALA A 392 -5.64 19.20 -7.76
N LEU A 393 -4.85 18.90 -8.79
CA LEU A 393 -3.69 18.03 -8.72
C LEU A 393 -2.47 18.83 -9.17
N LEU A 394 -1.65 19.27 -8.22
CA LEU A 394 -0.51 20.15 -8.50
C LEU A 394 0.79 19.45 -8.16
N ASP A 395 1.82 19.71 -8.93
CA ASP A 395 3.16 19.19 -8.71
C ASP A 395 4.17 20.34 -8.48
N ARG A 396 5.45 20.01 -8.34
CA ARG A 396 6.54 20.97 -8.10
C ARG A 396 6.74 22.00 -9.21
N HIS A 397 6.17 21.79 -10.38
CA HIS A 397 6.24 22.73 -11.52
C HIS A 397 5.07 23.73 -11.52
N HIS A 398 4.19 23.63 -10.53
CA HIS A 398 3.09 24.58 -10.37
C HIS A 398 3.63 26.01 -10.22
N GLY A 399 3.15 26.92 -11.09
CA GLY A 399 3.59 28.32 -11.13
C GLY A 399 4.84 28.58 -11.98
N GLU A 400 5.50 27.56 -12.53
CA GLU A 400 6.50 27.74 -13.58
C GLU A 400 5.79 28.09 -14.88
N VAL A 401 6.05 29.28 -15.41
CA VAL A 401 5.58 29.67 -16.76
C VAL A 401 6.40 28.87 -17.75
N GLU A 402 5.76 28.07 -18.59
CA GLU A 402 6.44 27.46 -19.75
C GLU A 402 7.13 28.59 -20.54
N ALA A 403 8.48 28.57 -20.58
CA ALA A 403 9.30 29.55 -21.29
C ALA A 403 9.44 29.18 -22.77
#